data_12509e0ac1c48f2f1e7818f29779e17b
#
_entry.id   12509e0ac1c48f2f1e7818f29779e17b
#
_cell.length_a   1.000
_cell.length_b   1.000
_cell.length_c   1.000
_cell.angle_alpha   90.00
_cell.angle_beta   90.00
_cell.angle_gamma   90.00
#
_symmetry.space_group_name_H-M   'P 1'
#
loop_
_entity.id
_entity.type
_entity.pdbx_description
1 polymer ?
#
loop_
_entity_poly.entity_id
_entity_poly.type
_entity_poly.pdbx_seq_one_letter_code
_entity_poly.pdbx_strand_id
1 'polypeptide(L)'
;MHVRVFLSRYRAYTDCSVCQGTRLQPHALCFKIDGKTLPDLWHMPINELRNWFSKIQPNQSKFNSSLGHAITEITSRLHYLCEVGLTYLTLDRPANTLSGGEIERVNLTT
;
A
#
# COMPACT_ATOMS: atom_id res chain seq x y z
N MET A 1 22.79 26.85 -5.74
CA MET A 1 22.39 25.50 -5.39
C MET A 1 21.76 25.50 -4.00
N HIS A 2 20.65 24.96 -3.86
CA HIS A 2 19.93 25.02 -2.59
C HIS A 2 20.53 24.05 -1.54
N VAL A 3 20.75 24.57 -0.34
CA VAL A 3 21.30 23.82 0.81
C VAL A 3 20.54 22.51 1.04
N ARG A 4 19.23 22.49 0.79
CA ARG A 4 18.39 21.29 0.91
C ARG A 4 18.83 20.15 0.00
N VAL A 5 19.21 20.44 -1.24
CA VAL A 5 19.67 19.42 -2.21
C VAL A 5 21.02 18.85 -1.78
N PHE A 6 21.91 19.71 -1.29
CA PHE A 6 23.20 19.30 -0.76
C PHE A 6 23.04 18.40 0.48
N LEU A 7 22.21 18.82 1.44
CA LEU A 7 21.96 18.07 2.67
C LEU A 7 21.23 16.74 2.41
N SER A 8 20.45 16.64 1.34
CA SER A 8 19.74 15.40 1.00
C SER A 8 20.70 14.22 0.73
N ARG A 9 21.92 14.51 0.29
CA ARG A 9 22.95 13.48 0.04
C ARG A 9 23.46 12.81 1.32
N TYR A 10 23.29 13.47 2.46
CA TYR A 10 23.73 12.98 3.77
C TYR A 10 22.60 12.39 4.61
N ARG A 11 21.39 12.33 4.06
CA ARG A 11 20.25 11.73 4.75
C ARG A 11 20.33 10.21 4.68
N ALA A 12 20.31 9.57 5.83
CA ALA A 12 20.08 8.15 5.96
C ALA A 12 18.62 7.91 6.37
N TYR A 13 18.01 6.91 5.79
CA TYR A 13 16.67 6.49 6.16
C TYR A 13 16.79 5.23 7.03
N THR A 14 16.46 5.40 8.31
CA THR A 14 16.44 4.30 9.27
C THR A 14 15.01 4.09 9.77
N ASP A 15 14.67 2.85 10.05
CA ASP A 15 13.36 2.55 10.60
C ASP A 15 13.21 3.15 12.00
N CYS A 16 12.02 3.65 12.29
CA CYS A 16 11.69 4.17 13.60
C CYS A 16 11.70 3.04 14.61
N SER A 17 12.44 3.22 15.72
CA SER A 17 12.54 2.21 16.79
C SER A 17 11.21 1.94 17.50
N VAL A 18 10.27 2.87 17.46
CA VAL A 18 8.97 2.75 18.12
C VAL A 18 7.98 1.97 17.25
N CYS A 19 7.83 2.35 15.97
CA CYS A 19 6.88 1.68 15.07
C CYS A 19 7.51 0.61 14.19
N GLN A 20 8.83 0.46 14.22
CA GLN A 20 9.59 -0.53 13.41
C GLN A 20 9.21 -0.50 11.91
N GLY A 21 9.04 0.70 11.36
CA GLY A 21 8.71 0.92 9.96
C GLY A 21 7.21 0.80 9.61
N THR A 22 6.34 0.47 10.56
CA THR A 22 4.90 0.36 10.27
C THR A 22 4.20 1.70 10.10
N ARG A 23 4.77 2.79 10.64
CA ARG A 23 4.18 4.14 10.68
C ARG A 23 2.86 4.21 11.46
N LEU A 24 2.51 3.15 12.16
CA LEU A 24 1.28 3.02 12.94
C LEU A 24 1.59 2.90 14.43
N GLN A 25 0.66 3.35 15.24
CA GLN A 25 0.70 3.10 16.67
C GLN A 25 0.40 1.62 16.97
N PRO A 26 0.90 1.06 18.09
CA PRO A 26 0.67 -0.34 18.46
C PRO A 26 -0.81 -0.74 18.49
N HIS A 27 -1.71 0.16 18.86
CA HIS A 27 -3.15 -0.10 18.92
C HIS A 27 -3.74 -0.41 17.53
N ALA A 28 -3.20 0.19 16.48
CA ALA A 28 -3.67 -0.05 15.11
C ALA A 28 -3.42 -1.49 14.66
N LEU A 29 -2.43 -2.16 15.24
CA LEU A 29 -2.11 -3.57 14.95
C LEU A 29 -3.10 -4.55 15.56
N CYS A 30 -3.95 -4.09 16.48
CA CYS A 30 -5.04 -4.90 17.03
C CYS A 30 -6.17 -5.12 16.03
N PHE A 31 -6.32 -4.22 15.05
CA PHE A 31 -7.32 -4.35 14.01
C PHE A 31 -6.82 -5.25 12.89
N LYS A 32 -7.56 -6.32 12.63
CA LYS A 32 -7.21 -7.30 11.60
C LYS A 32 -8.36 -7.48 10.62
N ILE A 33 -8.00 -7.66 9.36
CA ILE A 33 -8.93 -8.01 8.29
C ILE A 33 -8.58 -9.44 7.88
N ASP A 34 -9.47 -10.38 8.12
CA ASP A 34 -9.24 -11.80 7.85
C ASP A 34 -7.89 -12.30 8.41
N GLY A 35 -7.60 -11.95 9.66
CA GLY A 35 -6.39 -12.34 10.36
C GLY A 35 -5.12 -11.56 10.02
N LYS A 36 -5.17 -10.62 9.08
CA LYS A 36 -4.03 -9.79 8.67
C LYS A 36 -4.14 -8.36 9.18
N THR A 37 -3.01 -7.81 9.66
CA THR A 37 -2.89 -6.39 10.00
C THR A 37 -2.67 -5.54 8.74
N LEU A 38 -2.80 -4.22 8.85
CA LEU A 38 -2.48 -3.32 7.75
C LEU A 38 -1.02 -3.46 7.27
N PRO A 39 0.00 -3.51 8.16
CA PRO A 39 1.36 -3.76 7.70
C PRO A 39 1.52 -5.07 6.93
N ASP A 40 0.86 -6.14 7.34
CA ASP A 40 0.88 -7.40 6.60
C ASP A 40 0.37 -7.23 5.17
N LEU A 41 -0.66 -6.41 5.00
CA LEU A 41 -1.26 -6.17 3.69
C LEU A 41 -0.38 -5.30 2.79
N TRP A 42 0.19 -4.23 3.30
CA TRP A 42 0.99 -3.35 2.44
C TRP A 42 2.42 -3.85 2.19
N HIS A 43 2.87 -4.87 2.91
CA HIS A 43 4.11 -5.61 2.56
C HIS A 43 3.90 -6.64 1.46
N MET A 44 2.67 -6.98 1.13
CA MET A 44 2.37 -7.94 0.07
C MET A 44 2.59 -7.30 -1.30
N PRO A 45 3.15 -8.03 -2.27
CA PRO A 45 3.15 -7.60 -3.67
C PRO A 45 1.72 -7.34 -4.17
N ILE A 46 1.55 -6.38 -5.07
CA ILE A 46 0.23 -5.95 -5.57
C ILE A 46 -0.59 -7.11 -6.12
N ASN A 47 0.03 -8.03 -6.85
CA ASN A 47 -0.66 -9.21 -7.39
C ASN A 47 -1.22 -10.12 -6.30
N GLU A 48 -0.45 -10.36 -5.23
CA GLU A 48 -0.90 -11.16 -4.10
C GLU A 48 -2.00 -10.44 -3.31
N LEU A 49 -1.83 -9.15 -3.10
CA LEU A 49 -2.82 -8.32 -2.42
C LEU A 49 -4.15 -8.30 -3.17
N ARG A 50 -4.12 -8.15 -4.51
CA ARG A 50 -5.31 -8.26 -5.35
C ARG A 50 -6.00 -9.61 -5.19
N ASN A 51 -5.24 -10.70 -5.24
CA ASN A 51 -5.79 -12.05 -5.09
C ASN A 51 -6.39 -12.27 -3.70
N TRP A 52 -5.78 -11.70 -2.68
CA TRP A 52 -6.28 -11.76 -1.32
C TRP A 52 -7.62 -11.00 -1.17
N PHE A 53 -7.70 -9.76 -1.68
CA PHE A 53 -8.95 -9.00 -1.68
C PHE A 53 -10.05 -9.65 -2.50
N SER A 54 -9.72 -10.34 -3.59
CA SER A 54 -10.70 -11.06 -4.40
C SER A 54 -11.35 -12.23 -3.64
N LYS A 55 -10.64 -12.81 -2.68
CA LYS A 55 -11.17 -13.89 -1.81
C LYS A 55 -12.04 -13.36 -0.70
N ILE A 56 -11.79 -12.15 -0.23
CA ILE A 56 -12.63 -11.45 0.75
C ILE A 56 -13.84 -10.85 0.03
N GLN A 57 -14.62 -11.68 -0.66
CA GLN A 57 -15.89 -11.19 -1.15
C GLN A 57 -16.80 -10.94 0.04
N PRO A 58 -17.30 -9.73 0.22
CA PRO A 58 -18.25 -9.47 1.28
C PRO A 58 -19.46 -10.37 1.07
N ASN A 59 -19.72 -11.24 2.03
CA ASN A 59 -21.08 -11.78 2.17
C ASN A 59 -22.01 -10.57 2.20
N GLN A 60 -22.74 -10.34 1.14
CA GLN A 60 -23.51 -9.12 0.87
C GLN A 60 -24.48 -8.74 2.01
N SER A 61 -24.70 -9.64 2.95
CA SER A 61 -25.60 -9.46 4.08
C SER A 61 -24.97 -8.85 5.35
N LYS A 62 -23.63 -8.74 5.42
CA LYS A 62 -22.93 -8.33 6.66
C LYS A 62 -22.15 -7.02 6.57
N PHE A 63 -21.97 -6.44 5.39
CA PHE A 63 -21.22 -5.22 5.24
C PHE A 63 -22.16 -4.03 4.97
N ASN A 64 -22.05 -3.00 5.77
CA ASN A 64 -22.63 -1.71 5.44
C ASN A 64 -22.23 -1.31 4.03
N SER A 65 -23.12 -0.70 3.29
CA SER A 65 -22.89 -0.27 1.90
C SER A 65 -21.56 0.49 1.70
N SER A 66 -21.16 1.29 2.69
CA SER A 66 -19.89 2.05 2.67
C SER A 66 -18.64 1.15 2.62
N LEU A 67 -18.61 0.06 3.38
CA LEU A 67 -17.48 -0.86 3.37
C LEU A 67 -17.41 -1.67 2.07
N GLY A 68 -18.56 -2.05 1.54
CA GLY A 68 -18.65 -2.70 0.23
C GLY A 68 -18.08 -1.82 -0.88
N HIS A 69 -18.42 -0.52 -0.89
CA HIS A 69 -17.86 0.44 -1.83
C HIS A 69 -16.33 0.58 -1.68
N ALA A 70 -15.83 0.67 -0.45
CA ALA A 70 -14.40 0.77 -0.20
C ALA A 70 -13.63 -0.46 -0.72
N ILE A 71 -14.13 -1.66 -0.49
CA ILE A 71 -13.52 -2.90 -0.99
C ILE A 71 -13.54 -2.95 -2.53
N THR A 72 -14.63 -2.55 -3.14
CA THR A 72 -14.75 -2.47 -4.60
C THR A 72 -13.74 -1.49 -5.18
N GLU A 73 -13.62 -0.31 -4.59
CA GLU A 73 -12.65 0.71 -5.00
C GLU A 73 -11.21 0.21 -4.88
N ILE A 74 -10.86 -0.40 -3.74
CA ILE A 74 -9.53 -0.98 -3.53
C ILE A 74 -9.23 -2.06 -4.58
N THR A 75 -10.17 -2.97 -4.81
CA THR A 75 -10.00 -4.05 -5.78
C THR A 75 -9.79 -3.51 -7.20
N SER A 76 -10.55 -2.49 -7.57
CA SER A 76 -10.44 -1.82 -8.86
C SER A 76 -9.07 -1.18 -9.05
N ARG A 77 -8.59 -0.44 -8.05
CA ARG A 77 -7.26 0.20 -8.10
C ARG A 77 -6.12 -0.82 -8.15
N LEU A 78 -6.21 -1.90 -7.38
CA LEU A 78 -5.23 -2.98 -7.44
C LEU A 78 -5.22 -3.67 -8.82
N HIS A 79 -6.37 -3.82 -9.43
CA HIS A 79 -6.49 -4.36 -10.77
C HIS A 79 -5.76 -3.47 -11.79
N TYR A 80 -6.00 -2.16 -11.78
CA TYR A 80 -5.31 -1.21 -12.66
C TYR A 80 -3.79 -1.22 -12.47
N LEU A 81 -3.32 -1.27 -11.22
CA LEU A 81 -1.89 -1.39 -10.94
C LEU A 81 -1.28 -2.66 -11.55
N CYS A 82 -2.01 -3.77 -11.53
CA CYS A 82 -1.58 -5.00 -12.19
C CYS A 82 -1.55 -4.85 -13.71
N GLU A 83 -2.55 -4.20 -14.30
CA GLU A 83 -2.64 -4.02 -15.76
C GLU A 83 -1.50 -3.16 -16.31
N VAL A 84 -1.07 -2.15 -15.58
CA VAL A 84 0.09 -1.33 -15.98
C VAL A 84 1.44 -2.00 -15.65
N GLY A 85 1.43 -3.23 -15.17
CA GLY A 85 2.65 -4.03 -14.95
C GLY A 85 3.34 -3.82 -13.61
N LEU A 86 2.70 -3.19 -12.63
CA LEU A 86 3.26 -2.93 -11.30
C LEU A 86 2.92 -4.04 -10.29
N THR A 87 2.86 -5.26 -10.72
CA THR A 87 2.47 -6.43 -9.92
C THR A 87 3.42 -6.75 -8.76
N TYR A 88 4.66 -6.36 -8.90
CA TYR A 88 5.76 -6.62 -7.96
C TYR A 88 5.91 -5.57 -6.86
N LEU A 89 5.29 -4.40 -7.01
CA LEU A 89 5.37 -3.33 -6.01
C LEU A 89 4.65 -3.71 -4.73
N THR A 90 5.11 -3.11 -3.63
CA THR A 90 4.43 -3.14 -2.34
C THR A 90 3.96 -1.73 -1.97
N LEU A 91 2.88 -1.63 -1.21
CA LEU A 91 2.30 -0.32 -0.84
C LEU A 91 3.12 0.44 0.19
N ASP A 92 4.01 -0.23 0.90
CA ASP A 92 4.92 0.38 1.89
C ASP A 92 6.16 1.02 1.26
N ARG A 93 6.40 0.79 -0.01
CA ARG A 93 7.57 1.32 -0.70
C ARG A 93 7.53 2.85 -0.78
N PRO A 94 8.56 3.55 -0.27
CA PRO A 94 8.61 5.01 -0.35
C PRO A 94 8.61 5.51 -1.80
N ALA A 95 7.85 6.56 -2.07
CA ALA A 95 7.71 7.11 -3.42
C ALA A 95 9.04 7.56 -4.04
N ASN A 96 9.98 8.04 -3.23
CA ASN A 96 11.31 8.45 -3.69
C ASN A 96 12.21 7.29 -4.16
N THR A 97 11.81 6.04 -3.88
CA THR A 97 12.53 4.84 -4.35
C THR A 97 12.01 4.33 -5.69
N LEU A 98 10.89 4.87 -6.17
CA LEU A 98 10.31 4.49 -7.44
C LEU A 98 11.11 5.06 -8.61
N SER A 99 11.24 4.28 -9.68
CA SER A 99 11.78 4.78 -10.96
C SER A 99 10.80 5.75 -11.63
N GLY A 100 11.29 6.57 -12.57
CA GLY A 100 10.45 7.48 -13.33
C GLY A 100 9.31 6.77 -14.05
N GLY A 101 9.58 5.63 -14.68
CA GLY A 101 8.57 4.83 -15.35
C GLY A 101 7.54 4.22 -14.40
N GLU A 102 7.94 3.85 -13.19
CA GLU A 102 7.01 3.38 -12.15
C GLU A 102 6.08 4.48 -11.69
N ILE A 103 6.61 5.69 -11.47
CA ILE A 103 5.80 6.87 -11.10
C ILE A 103 4.79 7.19 -12.18
N GLU A 104 5.21 7.20 -13.44
CA GLU A 104 4.30 7.46 -14.58
C GLU A 104 3.18 6.42 -14.64
N ARG A 105 3.49 5.14 -14.46
CA ARG A 105 2.48 4.09 -14.44
C ARG A 105 1.51 4.20 -13.27
N VAL A 106 2.00 4.56 -12.07
CA VAL A 106 1.12 4.85 -10.92
C VAL A 106 0.17 5.99 -11.25
N ASN A 107 0.67 7.06 -11.87
CA ASN A 107 -0.15 8.20 -12.26
C ASN A 107 -1.24 7.85 -13.28
N LEU A 108 -1.02 6.85 -14.14
CA LEU A 108 -2.03 6.35 -15.07
C LEU A 108 -3.22 5.67 -14.37
N THR A 109 -3.03 5.21 -13.14
CA THR A 109 -4.07 4.51 -12.36
C THR A 109 -4.92 5.45 -11.50
N THR A 110 -4.58 6.70 -11.44
CA THR A 110 -5.32 7.75 -10.74
C THR A 110 -6.24 8.48 -11.71
#